data_9a487e1a15861c61eac7ebe89978b552
#
_entry.id   9a487e1a15861c61eac7ebe89978b552
#
_cell.length_a   1.000
_cell.length_b   1.000
_cell.length_c   1.000
_cell.angle_alpha   90.00
_cell.angle_beta   90.00
_cell.angle_gamma   90.00
#
_symmetry.space_group_name_H-M   'P 1'
#
loop_
_entity.id
_entity.type
_entity.pdbx_description
1 polymer ?
#
loop_
_entity_poly.entity_id
_entity_poly.type
_entity_poly.pdbx_seq_one_letter_code
_entity_poly.pdbx_strand_id
1 'polypeptide(L)'
;MSAILYEPPVVGLIGLGHLGSALLEGIFTYTPHMIKASDVRPIILSDPKFARVPVMQDNRQLAKEVGILILAVRPQDMDEVLEQIADFKGLIITFAAGLPLHYYSSRVREATIVRAMTNLSIAYGRGMTAWVTSADSLEKDIWVANSLLTDLGNCIKVREEDESHLDVVTALSGSGIAYLAQVFDSMKVVGMEHGLSEKDAELTVLETVKGLLTLYRNTDLSLDEIVSSVASKGGTTEAGLKTMRAKGLERAVRQGLEDTISKCKDLSES
;
A
#
# COMPACT_ATOMS: atom_id res chain seq x y z
N MET A 1 -40.47 -3.80 9.38
CA MET A 1 -39.07 -3.74 9.83
C MET A 1 -38.42 -2.56 9.10
N SER A 2 -38.19 -1.44 9.80
CA SER A 2 -37.45 -0.32 9.23
C SER A 2 -35.99 -0.77 9.01
N ALA A 3 -35.52 -0.73 7.78
CA ALA A 3 -34.12 -0.87 7.50
C ALA A 3 -33.40 0.23 8.28
N ILE A 4 -32.62 -0.14 9.28
CA ILE A 4 -31.68 0.78 9.91
C ILE A 4 -30.71 1.13 8.79
N LEU A 5 -30.82 2.36 8.26
CA LEU A 5 -29.85 2.89 7.31
C LEU A 5 -28.52 2.96 8.05
N TYR A 6 -27.63 2.04 7.76
CA TYR A 6 -26.26 2.09 8.28
C TYR A 6 -25.55 3.25 7.60
N GLU A 7 -25.37 4.34 8.33
CA GLU A 7 -24.50 5.42 7.87
C GLU A 7 -23.04 5.00 8.14
N PRO A 8 -22.21 4.89 7.09
CA PRO A 8 -20.82 4.52 7.29
C PRO A 8 -20.11 5.60 8.13
N PRO A 9 -19.25 5.22 9.06
CA PRO A 9 -18.55 6.18 9.91
C PRO A 9 -17.67 7.11 9.07
N VAL A 10 -17.53 8.36 9.50
CA VAL A 10 -16.64 9.33 8.87
C VAL A 10 -15.20 8.90 9.10
N VAL A 11 -14.38 8.94 8.03
CA VAL A 11 -12.95 8.63 8.07
C VAL A 11 -12.15 9.91 8.25
N GLY A 12 -11.26 9.94 9.23
CA GLY A 12 -10.24 10.97 9.42
C GLY A 12 -8.89 10.47 8.91
N LEU A 13 -8.23 11.23 8.06
CA LEU A 13 -6.89 10.90 7.55
C LEU A 13 -5.87 11.89 8.10
N ILE A 14 -4.89 11.40 8.85
CA ILE A 14 -3.78 12.20 9.40
C ILE A 14 -2.53 11.98 8.53
N GLY A 15 -2.07 13.07 7.93
CA GLY A 15 -0.91 13.09 7.02
C GLY A 15 -1.29 12.96 5.54
N LEU A 16 -0.98 13.99 4.77
CA LEU A 16 -1.26 14.10 3.32
C LEU A 16 0.05 14.07 2.49
N GLY A 17 0.97 13.17 2.87
CA GLY A 17 2.14 12.80 2.07
C GLY A 17 1.75 12.00 0.83
N HIS A 18 2.72 11.33 0.19
CA HIS A 18 2.45 10.50 -1.00
C HIS A 18 1.40 9.43 -0.73
N LEU A 19 1.59 8.63 0.33
CA LEU A 19 0.64 7.57 0.68
C LEU A 19 -0.69 8.15 1.15
N GLY A 20 -0.69 9.18 2.02
CA GLY A 20 -1.92 9.81 2.50
C GLY A 20 -2.74 10.42 1.36
N SER A 21 -2.10 11.04 0.37
CA SER A 21 -2.79 11.53 -0.82
C SER A 21 -3.39 10.40 -1.67
N ALA A 22 -2.70 9.27 -1.78
CA ALA A 22 -3.21 8.10 -2.49
C ALA A 22 -4.40 7.46 -1.75
N LEU A 23 -4.32 7.36 -0.43
CA LEU A 23 -5.43 6.91 0.43
C LEU A 23 -6.65 7.82 0.33
N LEU A 24 -6.43 9.14 0.39
CA LEU A 24 -7.52 10.11 0.24
C LEU A 24 -8.25 9.94 -1.08
N GLU A 25 -7.53 9.85 -2.19
CA GLU A 25 -8.11 9.67 -3.52
C GLU A 25 -8.88 8.34 -3.62
N GLY A 26 -8.29 7.25 -3.11
CA GLY A 26 -8.91 5.94 -3.10
C GLY A 26 -10.20 5.93 -2.27
N ILE A 27 -10.15 6.42 -1.03
CA ILE A 27 -11.32 6.47 -0.14
C ILE A 27 -12.42 7.33 -0.76
N PHE A 28 -12.08 8.51 -1.26
CA PHE A 28 -13.05 9.42 -1.88
C PHE A 28 -13.75 8.81 -3.10
N THR A 29 -13.02 8.00 -3.87
CA THR A 29 -13.52 7.48 -5.16
C THR A 29 -14.22 6.13 -5.04
N TYR A 30 -13.73 5.24 -4.15
CA TYR A 30 -14.12 3.83 -4.16
C TYR A 30 -14.88 3.38 -2.91
N THR A 31 -15.01 4.25 -1.89
CA THR A 31 -15.73 3.88 -0.66
C THR A 31 -16.96 4.76 -0.44
N PRO A 32 -17.95 4.30 0.35
CA PRO A 32 -19.09 5.12 0.72
C PRO A 32 -18.80 6.10 1.86
N HIS A 33 -17.58 6.13 2.38
CA HIS A 33 -17.23 6.91 3.55
C HIS A 33 -17.04 8.39 3.23
N MET A 34 -17.60 9.26 4.08
CA MET A 34 -17.18 10.66 4.13
C MET A 34 -15.77 10.75 4.70
N ILE A 35 -14.92 11.60 4.13
CA ILE A 35 -13.54 11.77 4.57
C ILE A 35 -13.26 13.21 4.98
N LYS A 36 -12.53 13.36 6.07
CA LYS A 36 -11.88 14.59 6.54
C LYS A 36 -10.38 14.32 6.69
N ALA A 37 -9.56 15.34 6.65
CA ALA A 37 -8.12 15.14 6.76
C ALA A 37 -7.46 16.17 7.66
N SER A 38 -6.26 15.86 8.15
CA SER A 38 -5.37 16.84 8.79
C SER A 38 -3.93 16.69 8.28
N ASP A 39 -3.24 17.83 8.19
CA ASP A 39 -1.81 17.88 7.93
C ASP A 39 -1.22 19.13 8.60
N VAL A 40 -0.06 19.00 9.20
CA VAL A 40 0.61 20.10 9.93
C VAL A 40 1.19 21.16 8.99
N ARG A 41 1.33 20.85 7.69
CA ARG A 41 1.92 21.76 6.71
C ARG A 41 0.89 22.74 6.18
N PRO A 42 1.04 24.06 6.40
CA PRO A 42 0.06 25.06 5.95
C PRO A 42 -0.19 25.06 4.43
N ILE A 43 0.81 24.71 3.62
CA ILE A 43 0.69 24.67 2.16
C ILE A 43 -0.36 23.65 1.68
N ILE A 44 -0.58 22.60 2.43
CA ILE A 44 -1.57 21.55 2.12
C ILE A 44 -2.99 22.12 2.20
N LEU A 45 -3.26 23.02 3.13
CA LEU A 45 -4.60 23.62 3.31
C LEU A 45 -5.05 24.44 2.09
N SER A 46 -4.11 24.97 1.33
CA SER A 46 -4.38 25.80 0.13
C SER A 46 -4.16 25.04 -1.19
N ASP A 47 -3.74 23.79 -1.14
CA ASP A 47 -3.51 22.98 -2.34
C ASP A 47 -4.86 22.60 -2.99
N PRO A 48 -5.12 23.03 -4.25
CA PRO A 48 -6.35 22.71 -4.97
C PRO A 48 -6.65 21.20 -5.06
N LYS A 49 -5.63 20.34 -4.97
CA LYS A 49 -5.78 18.90 -4.96
C LYS A 49 -6.68 18.42 -3.83
N PHE A 50 -6.67 19.11 -2.68
CA PHE A 50 -7.44 18.75 -1.49
C PHE A 50 -8.73 19.56 -1.31
N ALA A 51 -9.09 20.45 -2.26
CA ALA A 51 -10.26 21.33 -2.17
C ALA A 51 -11.61 20.59 -1.98
N ARG A 52 -11.65 19.31 -2.30
CA ARG A 52 -12.85 18.45 -2.16
C ARG A 52 -13.07 17.92 -0.73
N VAL A 53 -12.09 18.05 0.13
CA VAL A 53 -12.08 17.42 1.45
C VAL A 53 -11.80 18.48 2.51
N PRO A 54 -12.56 18.53 3.61
CA PRO A 54 -12.20 19.40 4.73
C PRO A 54 -10.84 19.01 5.30
N VAL A 55 -9.86 19.90 5.19
CA VAL A 55 -8.50 19.71 5.73
C VAL A 55 -8.28 20.70 6.87
N MET A 56 -7.80 20.20 7.99
CA MET A 56 -7.49 20.97 9.20
C MET A 56 -6.04 20.77 9.65
N GLN A 57 -5.58 21.56 10.59
CA GLN A 57 -4.22 21.45 11.16
C GLN A 57 -4.19 20.75 12.52
N ASP A 58 -5.34 20.56 13.15
CA ASP A 58 -5.45 20.01 14.51
C ASP A 58 -5.97 18.57 14.48
N ASN A 59 -5.09 17.62 14.79
CA ASN A 59 -5.42 16.19 14.87
C ASN A 59 -6.43 15.91 16.01
N ARG A 60 -6.40 16.69 17.12
CA ARG A 60 -7.35 16.55 18.22
C ARG A 60 -8.77 16.93 17.80
N GLN A 61 -8.88 17.98 16.97
CA GLN A 61 -10.17 18.36 16.41
C GLN A 61 -10.67 17.28 15.44
N LEU A 62 -9.82 16.80 14.52
CA LEU A 62 -10.20 15.73 13.60
C LEU A 62 -10.69 14.49 14.34
N ALA A 63 -9.97 14.05 15.36
CA ALA A 63 -10.32 12.84 16.15
C ALA A 63 -11.69 12.93 16.83
N LYS A 64 -12.18 14.12 17.18
CA LYS A 64 -13.52 14.32 17.77
C LYS A 64 -14.67 14.20 16.75
N GLU A 65 -14.36 14.32 15.46
CA GLU A 65 -15.35 14.42 14.39
C GLU A 65 -15.50 13.13 13.57
N VAL A 66 -14.72 12.09 13.90
CA VAL A 66 -14.63 10.86 13.08
C VAL A 66 -14.72 9.60 13.93
N GLY A 67 -15.15 8.50 13.31
CA GLY A 67 -15.19 7.18 13.94
C GLY A 67 -14.00 6.28 13.54
N ILE A 68 -13.31 6.62 12.45
CA ILE A 68 -12.14 5.91 11.97
C ILE A 68 -11.01 6.93 11.79
N LEU A 69 -9.83 6.63 12.29
CA LEU A 69 -8.62 7.39 12.02
C LEU A 69 -7.66 6.55 11.16
N ILE A 70 -7.20 7.12 10.06
CA ILE A 70 -6.12 6.57 9.24
C ILE A 70 -4.86 7.39 9.50
N LEU A 71 -3.78 6.71 9.91
CA LEU A 71 -2.49 7.33 10.19
C LEU A 71 -1.54 7.06 9.02
N ALA A 72 -1.23 8.10 8.24
CA ALA A 72 -0.35 8.05 7.08
C ALA A 72 0.86 9.00 7.23
N VAL A 73 1.33 9.16 8.46
CA VAL A 73 2.53 9.92 8.82
C VAL A 73 3.76 8.99 8.88
N ARG A 74 4.94 9.59 8.85
CA ARG A 74 6.20 8.82 8.96
C ARG A 74 6.35 8.26 10.39
N PRO A 75 7.07 7.14 10.57
CA PRO A 75 7.29 6.55 11.88
C PRO A 75 7.84 7.56 12.93
N GLN A 76 8.78 8.40 12.54
CA GLN A 76 9.39 9.40 13.43
C GLN A 76 8.44 10.52 13.89
N ASP A 77 7.32 10.72 13.21
CA ASP A 77 6.31 11.73 13.55
C ASP A 77 5.17 11.11 14.38
N MET A 78 5.19 9.78 14.60
CA MET A 78 4.03 9.04 15.14
C MET A 78 3.79 9.33 16.63
N ASP A 79 4.82 9.47 17.44
CA ASP A 79 4.66 9.76 18.89
C ASP A 79 3.85 11.03 19.12
N GLU A 80 4.17 12.11 18.39
CA GLU A 80 3.44 13.37 18.50
C GLU A 80 1.96 13.22 18.10
N VAL A 81 1.70 12.46 17.03
CA VAL A 81 0.32 12.20 16.58
C VAL A 81 -0.44 11.40 17.61
N LEU A 82 0.14 10.34 18.18
CA LEU A 82 -0.53 9.49 19.16
C LEU A 82 -0.82 10.23 20.49
N GLU A 83 0.06 11.15 20.93
CA GLU A 83 -0.22 12.04 22.07
C GLU A 83 -1.44 12.94 21.82
N GLN A 84 -1.59 13.41 20.58
CA GLN A 84 -2.72 14.27 20.23
C GLN A 84 -4.06 13.53 20.17
N ILE A 85 -4.05 12.22 19.93
CA ILE A 85 -5.25 11.37 19.80
C ILE A 85 -5.36 10.32 20.91
N ALA A 86 -4.66 10.47 22.03
CA ALA A 86 -4.56 9.47 23.10
C ALA A 86 -5.93 9.03 23.68
N ASP A 87 -6.93 9.92 23.67
CA ASP A 87 -8.30 9.65 24.16
C ASP A 87 -9.25 9.11 23.07
N PHE A 88 -8.74 8.83 21.86
CA PHE A 88 -9.58 8.32 20.78
C PHE A 88 -10.06 6.89 21.07
N LYS A 89 -11.35 6.61 20.79
CA LYS A 89 -12.04 5.35 21.14
C LYS A 89 -12.57 4.58 19.92
N GLY A 90 -12.21 5.00 18.72
CA GLY A 90 -12.66 4.39 17.49
C GLY A 90 -11.68 3.39 16.90
N LEU A 91 -11.79 3.18 15.60
CA LEU A 91 -10.89 2.35 14.82
C LEU A 91 -9.70 3.18 14.31
N ILE A 92 -8.48 2.76 14.58
CA ILE A 92 -7.26 3.31 14.02
C ILE A 92 -6.70 2.32 12.99
N ILE A 93 -6.47 2.78 11.76
CA ILE A 93 -5.76 2.05 10.73
C ILE A 93 -4.45 2.79 10.45
N THR A 94 -3.31 2.17 10.76
CA THR A 94 -1.99 2.77 10.56
C THR A 94 -1.23 2.11 9.42
N PHE A 95 -0.56 2.93 8.62
CA PHE A 95 0.27 2.48 7.49
C PHE A 95 1.77 2.78 7.69
N ALA A 96 2.18 3.12 8.90
CA ALA A 96 3.59 3.38 9.19
C ALA A 96 4.39 2.08 9.24
N ALA A 97 5.49 2.03 8.49
CA ALA A 97 6.40 0.90 8.50
C ALA A 97 7.17 0.80 9.85
N GLY A 98 7.48 -0.42 10.26
CA GLY A 98 8.37 -0.67 11.39
C GLY A 98 7.75 -0.54 12.79
N LEU A 99 6.57 0.03 12.97
CA LEU A 99 5.95 0.20 14.30
C LEU A 99 4.94 -0.93 14.57
N PRO A 100 5.17 -1.81 15.56
CA PRO A 100 4.30 -2.96 15.82
C PRO A 100 2.99 -2.58 16.54
N LEU A 101 2.02 -3.50 16.56
CA LEU A 101 0.70 -3.27 17.19
C LEU A 101 0.79 -2.75 18.62
N HIS A 102 1.68 -3.35 19.44
CA HIS A 102 1.82 -2.97 20.85
C HIS A 102 2.31 -1.54 21.05
N TYR A 103 3.05 -0.98 20.06
CA TYR A 103 3.47 0.42 20.10
C TYR A 103 2.27 1.36 20.13
N TYR A 104 1.22 1.07 19.34
CA TYR A 104 -0.01 1.88 19.29
C TYR A 104 -0.91 1.61 20.47
N SER A 105 -1.19 0.35 20.81
CA SER A 105 -2.12 -0.03 21.87
C SER A 105 -1.65 0.42 23.27
N SER A 106 -0.35 0.58 23.48
CA SER A 106 0.17 1.16 24.73
C SER A 106 -0.12 2.66 24.88
N ARG A 107 -0.31 3.38 23.78
CA ARG A 107 -0.51 4.84 23.74
C ARG A 107 -1.97 5.26 23.55
N VAL A 108 -2.77 4.51 22.79
CA VAL A 108 -4.21 4.77 22.57
C VAL A 108 -4.99 3.54 23.01
N ARG A 109 -5.26 3.44 24.30
CA ARG A 109 -5.70 2.21 24.97
C ARG A 109 -7.15 1.82 24.68
N GLU A 110 -7.99 2.77 24.30
CA GLU A 110 -9.42 2.53 24.08
C GLU A 110 -9.79 2.38 22.59
N ALA A 111 -8.80 2.45 21.70
CA ALA A 111 -9.01 2.27 20.26
C ALA A 111 -8.71 0.85 19.80
N THR A 112 -9.48 0.38 18.83
CA THR A 112 -9.08 -0.82 18.04
C THR A 112 -7.98 -0.43 17.06
N ILE A 113 -6.86 -1.14 17.08
CA ILE A 113 -5.72 -0.86 16.21
C ILE A 113 -5.66 -1.89 15.08
N VAL A 114 -5.58 -1.41 13.86
CA VAL A 114 -5.26 -2.18 12.66
C VAL A 114 -3.97 -1.63 12.07
N ARG A 115 -2.92 -2.45 12.07
CA ARG A 115 -1.70 -2.15 11.35
C ARG A 115 -1.83 -2.70 9.93
N ALA A 116 -1.59 -1.88 8.93
CA ALA A 116 -1.72 -2.25 7.53
C ALA A 116 -0.50 -1.77 6.73
N MET A 117 -0.18 -2.49 5.67
CA MET A 117 0.82 -2.10 4.68
C MET A 117 0.22 -2.22 3.30
N THR A 118 0.41 -1.21 2.47
CA THR A 118 -0.19 -1.12 1.13
C THR A 118 0.78 -0.50 0.12
N ASN A 119 0.30 -0.21 -1.09
CA ASN A 119 1.06 0.46 -2.12
C ASN A 119 0.26 1.61 -2.76
N LEU A 120 0.91 2.44 -3.57
CA LEU A 120 0.31 3.64 -4.16
C LEU A 120 -0.86 3.36 -5.13
N SER A 121 -1.01 2.12 -5.62
CA SER A 121 -2.15 1.74 -6.47
C SER A 121 -3.49 1.78 -5.72
N ILE A 122 -3.46 1.94 -4.40
CA ILE A 122 -4.64 2.16 -3.57
C ILE A 122 -5.46 3.37 -4.03
N ALA A 123 -4.83 4.39 -4.60
CA ALA A 123 -5.49 5.55 -5.19
C ALA A 123 -6.46 5.20 -6.33
N TYR A 124 -6.29 4.04 -6.93
CA TYR A 124 -7.05 3.57 -8.10
C TYR A 124 -7.89 2.31 -7.78
N GLY A 125 -8.13 2.00 -6.51
CA GLY A 125 -8.83 0.78 -6.11
C GLY A 125 -8.09 -0.51 -6.51
N ARG A 126 -6.77 -0.45 -6.62
CA ARG A 126 -5.88 -1.55 -7.03
C ARG A 126 -4.74 -1.78 -6.04
N GLY A 127 -4.90 -1.30 -4.81
CA GLY A 127 -3.95 -1.56 -3.74
C GLY A 127 -3.79 -3.06 -3.48
N MET A 128 -2.61 -3.47 -3.05
CA MET A 128 -2.41 -4.77 -2.39
C MET A 128 -2.06 -4.48 -0.94
N THR A 129 -2.97 -4.81 -0.04
CA THR A 129 -2.86 -4.47 1.39
C THR A 129 -2.73 -5.75 2.22
N ALA A 130 -1.73 -5.81 3.08
CA ALA A 130 -1.72 -6.75 4.21
C ALA A 130 -2.05 -6.01 5.49
N TRP A 131 -2.81 -6.63 6.38
CA TRP A 131 -3.19 -6.01 7.64
C TRP A 131 -3.30 -7.02 8.77
N VAL A 132 -3.08 -6.54 9.99
CA VAL A 132 -3.16 -7.30 11.24
C VAL A 132 -3.84 -6.46 12.31
N THR A 133 -4.47 -7.11 13.24
CA THR A 133 -5.04 -6.51 14.46
C THR A 133 -4.90 -7.49 15.61
N SER A 134 -5.02 -7.02 16.85
CA SER A 134 -5.00 -7.89 18.03
C SER A 134 -6.18 -8.88 18.02
N ALA A 135 -5.96 -10.07 18.60
CA ALA A 135 -6.96 -11.13 18.65
C ALA A 135 -8.21 -10.76 19.48
N ASP A 136 -8.09 -9.81 20.41
CA ASP A 136 -9.17 -9.29 21.24
C ASP A 136 -9.93 -8.10 20.63
N SER A 137 -9.58 -7.70 19.41
CA SER A 137 -10.25 -6.62 18.68
C SER A 137 -11.73 -6.91 18.44
N LEU A 138 -12.55 -5.88 18.50
CA LEU A 138 -14.00 -6.00 18.31
C LEU A 138 -14.34 -6.44 16.88
N GLU A 139 -15.15 -7.47 16.72
CA GLU A 139 -15.57 -8.00 15.41
C GLU A 139 -16.14 -6.92 14.48
N LYS A 140 -16.90 -5.96 15.02
CA LYS A 140 -17.44 -4.84 14.25
C LYS A 140 -16.33 -3.99 13.61
N ASP A 141 -15.25 -3.73 14.35
CA ASP A 141 -14.13 -2.89 13.87
C ASP A 141 -13.28 -3.67 12.87
N ILE A 142 -13.10 -4.98 13.09
CA ILE A 142 -12.47 -5.89 12.12
C ILE A 142 -13.24 -5.89 10.80
N TRP A 143 -14.57 -5.98 10.86
CA TRP A 143 -15.42 -5.96 9.68
C TRP A 143 -15.31 -4.63 8.92
N VAL A 144 -15.38 -3.50 9.65
CA VAL A 144 -15.24 -2.15 9.06
C VAL A 144 -13.87 -1.96 8.40
N ALA A 145 -12.79 -2.34 9.08
CA ALA A 145 -11.44 -2.27 8.53
C ALA A 145 -11.30 -3.11 7.26
N ASN A 146 -11.76 -4.36 7.30
CA ASN A 146 -11.71 -5.26 6.15
C ASN A 146 -12.52 -4.71 4.96
N SER A 147 -13.73 -4.21 5.20
CA SER A 147 -14.57 -3.63 4.16
C SER A 147 -13.87 -2.43 3.50
N LEU A 148 -13.41 -1.47 4.30
CA LEU A 148 -12.71 -0.29 3.81
C LEU A 148 -11.47 -0.64 2.99
N LEU A 149 -10.65 -1.59 3.48
CA LEU A 149 -9.42 -1.99 2.79
C LEU A 149 -9.72 -2.76 1.51
N THR A 150 -10.79 -3.58 1.48
CA THR A 150 -11.21 -4.35 0.30
C THR A 150 -11.76 -3.44 -0.80
N ASP A 151 -12.47 -2.37 -0.44
CA ASP A 151 -12.93 -1.36 -1.41
C ASP A 151 -11.76 -0.67 -2.12
N LEU A 152 -10.60 -0.61 -1.47
CA LEU A 152 -9.37 0.02 -1.98
C LEU A 152 -8.46 -0.93 -2.76
N GLY A 153 -8.81 -2.21 -2.85
CA GLY A 153 -8.07 -3.23 -3.60
C GLY A 153 -8.11 -4.61 -2.96
N ASN A 154 -7.14 -5.46 -3.29
CA ASN A 154 -7.03 -6.77 -2.68
C ASN A 154 -6.36 -6.67 -1.31
N CYS A 155 -6.84 -7.45 -0.34
CA CYS A 155 -6.20 -7.48 0.97
C CYS A 155 -6.06 -8.90 1.51
N ILE A 156 -5.07 -9.08 2.37
CA ILE A 156 -4.85 -10.29 3.17
C ILE A 156 -4.79 -9.91 4.64
N LYS A 157 -5.53 -10.64 5.47
CA LYS A 157 -5.41 -10.54 6.92
C LYS A 157 -4.32 -11.47 7.39
N VAL A 158 -3.37 -10.93 8.13
CA VAL A 158 -2.28 -11.66 8.77
C VAL A 158 -2.68 -11.96 10.22
N ARG A 159 -2.25 -13.08 10.78
CA ARG A 159 -2.46 -13.41 12.20
C ARG A 159 -1.54 -12.54 13.06
N GLU A 160 -1.94 -12.27 14.30
CA GLU A 160 -1.16 -11.42 15.22
C GLU A 160 0.25 -11.97 15.46
N GLU A 161 0.39 -13.29 15.65
CA GLU A 161 1.67 -13.97 15.83
C GLU A 161 2.60 -13.89 14.59
N ASP A 162 2.02 -13.60 13.42
CA ASP A 162 2.73 -13.46 12.14
C ASP A 162 2.87 -11.99 11.70
N GLU A 163 2.74 -11.03 12.62
CA GLU A 163 2.77 -9.59 12.31
C GLU A 163 3.99 -9.18 11.45
N SER A 164 5.12 -9.83 11.62
CA SER A 164 6.33 -9.62 10.81
C SER A 164 6.14 -9.91 9.31
N HIS A 165 5.09 -10.63 8.91
CA HIS A 165 4.76 -10.83 7.50
C HIS A 165 4.37 -9.53 6.79
N LEU A 166 3.96 -8.47 7.54
CA LEU A 166 3.73 -7.15 6.95
C LEU A 166 5.01 -6.57 6.35
N ASP A 167 6.18 -6.85 6.92
CA ASP A 167 7.47 -6.39 6.41
C ASP A 167 7.80 -7.09 5.07
N VAL A 168 7.44 -8.37 4.95
CA VAL A 168 7.56 -9.11 3.69
C VAL A 168 6.62 -8.51 2.62
N VAL A 169 5.38 -8.22 2.98
CA VAL A 169 4.43 -7.58 2.04
C VAL A 169 4.86 -6.16 1.70
N THR A 170 5.49 -5.43 2.63
CA THR A 170 6.10 -4.13 2.34
C THR A 170 7.15 -4.24 1.24
N ALA A 171 8.03 -5.23 1.31
CA ALA A 171 9.05 -5.46 0.30
C ALA A 171 8.43 -5.88 -1.05
N LEU A 172 7.49 -6.82 -1.04
CA LEU A 172 6.89 -7.38 -2.26
C LEU A 172 5.92 -6.42 -2.96
N SER A 173 5.15 -5.65 -2.21
CA SER A 173 4.06 -4.81 -2.71
C SER A 173 4.38 -3.32 -2.60
N GLY A 174 4.71 -2.83 -1.41
CA GLY A 174 5.01 -1.41 -1.18
C GLY A 174 6.19 -0.93 -2.01
N SER A 175 7.33 -1.60 -1.87
CA SER A 175 8.56 -1.34 -2.62
C SER A 175 8.54 -1.98 -4.02
N GLY A 176 7.83 -3.09 -4.18
CA GLY A 176 7.75 -3.87 -5.42
C GLY A 176 7.32 -3.06 -6.64
N ILE A 177 6.42 -2.08 -6.46
CA ILE A 177 6.05 -1.14 -7.54
C ILE A 177 7.27 -0.41 -8.09
N ALA A 178 8.17 0.07 -7.22
CA ALA A 178 9.37 0.79 -7.64
C ALA A 178 10.36 -0.15 -8.35
N TYR A 179 10.50 -1.39 -7.87
CA TYR A 179 11.39 -2.39 -8.50
C TYR A 179 10.91 -2.77 -9.89
N LEU A 180 9.60 -3.02 -10.04
CA LEU A 180 9.01 -3.31 -11.34
C LEU A 180 9.12 -2.11 -12.29
N ALA A 181 8.85 -0.90 -11.82
CA ALA A 181 9.01 0.32 -12.61
C ALA A 181 10.45 0.49 -13.13
N GLN A 182 11.47 0.20 -12.31
CA GLN A 182 12.86 0.24 -12.73
C GLN A 182 13.19 -0.77 -13.83
N VAL A 183 12.63 -1.99 -13.75
CA VAL A 183 12.78 -3.01 -14.81
C VAL A 183 12.10 -2.53 -16.09
N PHE A 184 10.88 -2.01 -16.02
CA PHE A 184 10.13 -1.55 -17.18
C PHE A 184 10.80 -0.33 -17.85
N ASP A 185 11.32 0.59 -17.05
CA ASP A 185 12.08 1.74 -17.57
C ASP A 185 13.34 1.27 -18.31
N SER A 186 14.06 0.29 -17.79
CA SER A 186 15.20 -0.30 -18.46
C SER A 186 14.84 -0.95 -19.81
N MET A 187 13.69 -1.64 -19.89
CA MET A 187 13.18 -2.19 -21.15
C MET A 187 12.81 -1.08 -22.15
N LYS A 188 12.15 -0.02 -21.68
CA LYS A 188 11.81 1.16 -22.50
C LYS A 188 13.06 1.81 -23.07
N VAL A 189 14.08 2.02 -22.26
CA VAL A 189 15.37 2.64 -22.69
C VAL A 189 16.00 1.83 -23.83
N VAL A 190 16.07 0.51 -23.70
CA VAL A 190 16.61 -0.36 -24.77
C VAL A 190 15.78 -0.23 -26.06
N GLY A 191 14.45 -0.16 -25.95
CA GLY A 191 13.58 0.08 -27.12
C GLY A 191 13.93 1.39 -27.84
N MET A 192 14.16 2.45 -27.09
CA MET A 192 14.55 3.76 -27.63
C MET A 192 15.96 3.74 -28.26
N GLU A 193 16.91 3.07 -27.64
CA GLU A 193 18.28 2.89 -28.18
C GLU A 193 18.27 2.15 -29.52
N HIS A 194 17.26 1.32 -29.77
CA HIS A 194 17.06 0.59 -31.02
C HIS A 194 16.04 1.24 -31.98
N GLY A 195 15.74 2.52 -31.78
CA GLY A 195 15.01 3.34 -32.74
C GLY A 195 13.50 3.42 -32.59
N LEU A 196 12.92 2.86 -31.51
CA LEU A 196 11.53 3.12 -31.21
C LEU A 196 11.35 4.55 -30.67
N SER A 197 10.21 5.18 -30.95
CA SER A 197 9.84 6.39 -30.25
C SER A 197 9.62 6.09 -28.74
N GLU A 198 9.82 7.08 -27.87
CA GLU A 198 9.56 6.89 -26.42
C GLU A 198 8.16 6.35 -26.17
N LYS A 199 7.15 6.91 -26.85
CA LYS A 199 5.75 6.48 -26.75
C LYS A 199 5.56 5.01 -27.17
N ASP A 200 6.19 4.58 -28.26
CA ASP A 200 6.03 3.21 -28.76
C ASP A 200 6.77 2.22 -27.86
N ALA A 201 7.96 2.58 -27.36
CA ALA A 201 8.72 1.77 -26.41
C ALA A 201 7.94 1.58 -25.09
N GLU A 202 7.40 2.67 -24.53
CA GLU A 202 6.57 2.63 -23.34
C GLU A 202 5.32 1.77 -23.54
N LEU A 203 4.56 2.01 -24.62
CA LEU A 203 3.37 1.24 -24.95
C LEU A 203 3.68 -0.26 -25.07
N THR A 204 4.77 -0.61 -25.76
CA THR A 204 5.19 -2.00 -25.94
C THR A 204 5.44 -2.68 -24.60
N VAL A 205 6.16 -2.03 -23.69
CA VAL A 205 6.47 -2.59 -22.36
C VAL A 205 5.18 -2.76 -21.55
N LEU A 206 4.36 -1.73 -21.46
CA LEU A 206 3.15 -1.74 -20.61
C LEU A 206 2.12 -2.78 -21.11
N GLU A 207 1.89 -2.89 -22.43
CA GLU A 207 0.99 -3.89 -22.97
C GLU A 207 1.55 -5.32 -22.83
N THR A 208 2.87 -5.51 -22.88
CA THR A 208 3.51 -6.81 -22.60
C THR A 208 3.26 -7.22 -21.13
N VAL A 209 3.41 -6.32 -20.17
CA VAL A 209 3.13 -6.59 -18.74
C VAL A 209 1.66 -6.94 -18.54
N LYS A 210 0.76 -6.16 -19.11
CA LYS A 210 -0.69 -6.42 -19.07
C LYS A 210 -1.03 -7.78 -19.70
N GLY A 211 -0.40 -8.11 -20.81
CA GLY A 211 -0.52 -9.41 -21.47
C GLY A 211 -0.07 -10.58 -20.60
N LEU A 212 1.09 -10.45 -19.94
CA LEU A 212 1.60 -11.45 -18.99
C LEU A 212 0.60 -11.68 -17.83
N LEU A 213 0.10 -10.62 -17.21
CA LEU A 213 -0.87 -10.74 -16.13
C LEU A 213 -2.19 -11.37 -16.58
N THR A 214 -2.62 -11.04 -17.79
CA THR A 214 -3.83 -11.62 -18.40
C THR A 214 -3.62 -13.11 -18.68
N LEU A 215 -2.49 -13.49 -19.27
CA LEU A 215 -2.13 -14.89 -19.52
C LEU A 215 -2.10 -15.69 -18.22
N TYR A 216 -1.38 -15.21 -17.22
CA TYR A 216 -1.26 -15.88 -15.92
C TYR A 216 -2.61 -16.11 -15.22
N ARG A 217 -3.53 -15.13 -15.31
CA ARG A 217 -4.85 -15.20 -14.66
C ARG A 217 -5.86 -16.09 -15.40
N ASN A 218 -5.68 -16.30 -16.70
CA ASN A 218 -6.63 -17.04 -17.54
C ASN A 218 -6.11 -18.43 -17.94
N THR A 219 -4.97 -18.86 -17.39
CA THR A 219 -4.41 -20.19 -17.60
C THR A 219 -3.98 -20.79 -16.27
N ASP A 220 -3.82 -22.10 -16.22
CA ASP A 220 -3.27 -22.81 -15.05
C ASP A 220 -1.73 -22.87 -15.08
N LEU A 221 -1.08 -22.12 -15.96
CA LEU A 221 0.37 -22.12 -16.10
C LEU A 221 1.02 -21.38 -14.92
N SER A 222 2.04 -22.01 -14.35
CA SER A 222 2.97 -21.33 -13.44
C SER A 222 3.84 -20.32 -14.19
N LEU A 223 4.46 -19.39 -13.47
CA LEU A 223 5.39 -18.43 -14.09
C LEU A 223 6.55 -19.12 -14.82
N ASP A 224 7.07 -20.23 -14.30
CA ASP A 224 8.13 -21.02 -14.96
C ASP A 224 7.67 -21.68 -16.25
N GLU A 225 6.42 -22.17 -16.29
CA GLU A 225 5.82 -22.72 -17.51
C GLU A 225 5.57 -21.64 -18.55
N ILE A 226 5.16 -20.44 -18.16
CA ILE A 226 5.07 -19.29 -19.07
C ILE A 226 6.44 -18.96 -19.65
N VAL A 227 7.48 -18.86 -18.83
CA VAL A 227 8.85 -18.64 -19.30
C VAL A 227 9.26 -19.73 -20.31
N SER A 228 9.01 -20.98 -19.99
CA SER A 228 9.37 -22.12 -20.85
C SER A 228 8.59 -22.15 -22.18
N SER A 229 7.33 -21.71 -22.17
CA SER A 229 6.49 -21.64 -23.38
C SER A 229 6.94 -20.57 -24.37
N VAL A 230 7.57 -19.50 -23.88
CA VAL A 230 8.08 -18.39 -24.71
C VAL A 230 9.55 -18.61 -25.13
N ALA A 231 10.35 -19.29 -24.29
CA ALA A 231 11.77 -19.51 -24.51
C ALA A 231 12.02 -20.79 -25.31
N SER A 232 11.82 -20.74 -26.63
CA SER A 232 12.18 -21.87 -27.53
C SER A 232 13.67 -22.09 -27.56
N LYS A 233 14.07 -23.36 -27.69
CA LYS A 233 15.50 -23.77 -27.81
C LYS A 233 16.20 -23.10 -29.01
N GLY A 234 17.31 -22.42 -28.75
CA GLY A 234 18.05 -21.63 -29.75
C GLY A 234 17.38 -20.31 -30.12
N GLY A 235 16.28 -19.92 -29.47
CA GLY A 235 15.54 -18.70 -29.79
C GLY A 235 16.10 -17.44 -29.09
N THR A 236 15.58 -16.31 -29.53
CA THR A 236 15.97 -14.98 -29.00
C THR A 236 15.70 -14.84 -27.50
N THR A 237 14.57 -15.36 -27.01
CA THR A 237 14.21 -15.33 -25.61
C THR A 237 15.17 -16.15 -24.74
N GLU A 238 15.56 -17.35 -25.19
CA GLU A 238 16.55 -18.18 -24.49
C GLU A 238 17.89 -17.43 -24.36
N ALA A 239 18.36 -16.78 -25.44
CA ALA A 239 19.59 -16.00 -25.42
C ALA A 239 19.53 -14.84 -24.42
N GLY A 240 18.42 -14.09 -24.38
CA GLY A 240 18.17 -13.01 -23.42
C GLY A 240 18.17 -13.50 -21.98
N LEU A 241 17.39 -14.56 -21.67
CA LEU A 241 17.30 -15.14 -20.33
C LEU A 241 18.65 -15.66 -19.83
N LYS A 242 19.43 -16.30 -20.71
CA LYS A 242 20.80 -16.75 -20.39
C LYS A 242 21.68 -15.58 -19.93
N THR A 243 21.63 -14.48 -20.65
CA THR A 243 22.39 -13.27 -20.29
C THR A 243 21.90 -12.67 -18.96
N MET A 244 20.60 -12.51 -18.77
CA MET A 244 20.03 -11.95 -17.54
C MET A 244 20.40 -12.79 -16.30
N ARG A 245 20.31 -14.13 -16.42
CA ARG A 245 20.73 -15.05 -15.35
C ARG A 245 22.22 -14.96 -15.06
N ALA A 246 23.06 -14.92 -16.10
CA ALA A 246 24.51 -14.77 -15.95
C ALA A 246 24.92 -13.44 -15.32
N LYS A 247 24.13 -12.38 -15.54
CA LYS A 247 24.31 -11.06 -14.88
C LYS A 247 23.70 -10.98 -13.48
N GLY A 248 23.08 -12.05 -12.99
CA GLY A 248 22.63 -12.17 -11.60
C GLY A 248 21.26 -11.56 -11.33
N LEU A 249 20.33 -11.54 -12.30
CA LEU A 249 18.97 -11.00 -12.13
C LEU A 249 18.30 -11.53 -10.85
N GLU A 250 18.25 -12.85 -10.67
CA GLU A 250 17.60 -13.48 -9.51
C GLU A 250 18.26 -13.06 -8.19
N ARG A 251 19.60 -13.00 -8.17
CA ARG A 251 20.35 -12.57 -6.98
C ARG A 251 20.05 -11.11 -6.62
N ALA A 252 20.01 -10.23 -7.62
CA ALA A 252 19.71 -8.82 -7.42
C ALA A 252 18.31 -8.61 -6.86
N VAL A 253 17.30 -9.31 -7.40
CA VAL A 253 15.93 -9.25 -6.91
C VAL A 253 15.84 -9.75 -5.47
N ARG A 254 16.40 -10.93 -5.18
CA ARG A 254 16.39 -11.48 -3.81
C ARG A 254 17.06 -10.55 -2.81
N GLN A 255 18.27 -10.07 -3.13
CA GLN A 255 18.99 -9.19 -2.21
C GLN A 255 18.24 -7.89 -1.96
N GLY A 256 17.69 -7.25 -2.98
CA GLY A 256 16.91 -6.02 -2.80
C GLY A 256 15.67 -6.22 -1.91
N LEU A 257 14.99 -7.37 -2.02
CA LEU A 257 13.86 -7.70 -1.15
C LEU A 257 14.31 -7.97 0.29
N GLU A 258 15.38 -8.73 0.50
CA GLU A 258 15.94 -9.01 1.83
C GLU A 258 16.43 -7.74 2.53
N ASP A 259 17.12 -6.85 1.81
CA ASP A 259 17.56 -5.57 2.34
C ASP A 259 16.38 -4.69 2.76
N THR A 260 15.26 -4.74 2.00
CA THR A 260 14.03 -4.03 2.36
C THR A 260 13.39 -4.60 3.61
N ILE A 261 13.28 -5.92 3.73
CA ILE A 261 12.74 -6.60 4.92
C ILE A 261 13.60 -6.29 6.14
N SER A 262 14.93 -6.36 5.99
CA SER A 262 15.87 -6.00 7.07
C SER A 262 15.67 -4.56 7.51
N LYS A 263 15.53 -3.63 6.58
CA LYS A 263 15.29 -2.22 6.89
C LYS A 263 13.98 -1.97 7.62
N CYS A 264 12.91 -2.72 7.31
CA CYS A 264 11.67 -2.66 8.07
C CYS A 264 11.86 -3.07 9.53
N LYS A 265 12.65 -4.13 9.78
CA LYS A 265 12.99 -4.58 11.15
C LYS A 265 13.81 -3.54 11.91
N ASP A 266 14.83 -2.95 11.27
CA ASP A 266 15.64 -1.88 11.90
C ASP A 266 14.77 -0.69 12.34
N LEU A 267 13.73 -0.35 11.57
CA LEU A 267 12.79 0.71 11.91
C LEU A 267 11.88 0.35 13.09
N SER A 268 11.67 -0.95 13.37
CA SER A 268 10.88 -1.39 14.52
C SER A 268 11.68 -1.42 15.84
N GLU A 269 13.00 -1.44 15.74
CA GLU A 269 13.92 -1.50 16.91
C GLU A 269 14.46 -0.11 17.30
N SER A 270 14.24 0.92 16.47
CA SER A 270 14.72 2.29 16.69
C SER A 270 13.65 3.18 17.31
#